data_0bce36c0e2b9e92020bf3e97afbc83df
#
_entry.id   0bce36c0e2b9e92020bf3e97afbc83df
#
_cell.length_a   1.000
_cell.length_b   1.000
_cell.length_c   1.000
_cell.angle_alpha   90.00
_cell.angle_beta   90.00
_cell.angle_gamma   90.00
#
_symmetry.space_group_name_H-M   'P 1'
#
loop_
_entity.id
_entity.type
_entity.pdbx_description
1 polymer ?
#
loop_
_entity_poly.entity_id
_entity_poly.type
_entity_poly.pdbx_seq_one_letter_code
_entity_poly.pdbx_strand_id
1 'polypeptide(L)'
;MMMQDPEYRIIHHFSDGLYAKESFFSAGMSILKHTHDFSHLSILAHGKVAVLRGTEIDIYSAPACIEIEKGLTHGVKAITDCVWFCIHATDEKDPSKVDEILIKGD
;
A
#
# COMPACT_ATOMS: atom_id res chain seq x y z
N MET A 1 5.33 -19.86 14.70
CA MET A 1 5.53 -19.52 14.31
C MET A 1 5.77 -18.87 14.20
N MET A 2 5.59 -18.40 14.29
CA MET A 2 5.76 -17.86 14.12
C MET A 2 5.92 -17.31 13.66
N MET A 3 6.12 -16.99 13.80
CA MET A 3 6.20 -16.51 13.34
C MET A 3 6.33 -15.86 12.42
N GLN A 4 7.38 -16.07 12.33
CA GLN A 4 7.05 -15.39 11.13
C GLN A 4 5.76 -14.60 11.24
N ASP A 5 5.45 -13.85 10.25
CA ASP A 5 4.29 -12.96 10.34
C ASP A 5 3.21 -13.38 9.37
N PRO A 6 2.36 -14.33 9.78
CA PRO A 6 1.34 -14.84 8.87
C PRO A 6 0.25 -13.82 8.54
N GLU A 7 0.15 -12.75 9.30
CA GLU A 7 -0.89 -11.74 9.07
C GLU A 7 -0.51 -10.70 8.05
N TYR A 8 0.72 -10.73 7.56
CA TYR A 8 1.15 -9.81 6.52
C TYR A 8 1.43 -10.59 5.24
N ARG A 9 0.56 -10.44 4.28
CA ARG A 9 0.63 -11.15 3.01
C ARG A 9 0.52 -10.19 1.87
N ILE A 10 1.21 -10.51 0.78
CA ILE A 10 1.18 -9.70 -0.43
C ILE A 10 0.86 -10.61 -1.60
N ILE A 11 -0.09 -10.19 -2.42
CA ILE A 11 -0.47 -10.86 -3.65
C ILE A 11 -0.31 -9.87 -4.79
N HIS A 12 0.39 -10.29 -5.85
CA HIS A 12 0.61 -9.45 -7.02
C HIS A 12 -0.39 -9.77 -8.09
N HIS A 13 -1.01 -8.73 -8.65
CA HIS A 13 -1.96 -8.88 -9.75
C HIS A 13 -1.48 -8.08 -10.93
N PHE A 14 -1.44 -8.72 -12.10
CA PHE A 14 -0.95 -8.08 -13.32
C PHE A 14 -2.02 -8.09 -14.39
N SER A 15 -2.08 -7.00 -15.16
CA SER A 15 -2.91 -6.90 -16.35
C SER A 15 -2.12 -6.09 -17.37
N ASP A 16 -2.69 -5.86 -18.53
CA ASP A 16 -2.00 -5.08 -19.56
C ASP A 16 -1.83 -3.65 -19.08
N GLY A 17 -0.56 -3.26 -18.87
CA GLY A 17 -0.23 -1.91 -18.45
C GLY A 17 -0.58 -1.56 -17.02
N LEU A 18 -1.02 -2.54 -16.22
CA LEU A 18 -1.44 -2.28 -14.84
C LEU A 18 -0.88 -3.32 -13.89
N TYR A 19 -0.62 -2.86 -12.68
CA TYR A 19 -0.19 -3.72 -11.59
C TYR A 19 -0.95 -3.32 -10.33
N ALA A 20 -1.47 -4.29 -9.61
CA ALA A 20 -2.10 -4.06 -8.31
C ALA A 20 -1.41 -4.93 -7.28
N LYS A 21 -0.95 -4.30 -6.21
CA LYS A 21 -0.34 -5.00 -5.08
C LYS A 21 -1.37 -5.07 -3.97
N GLU A 22 -1.81 -6.28 -3.66
CA GLU A 22 -2.80 -6.52 -2.62
C GLU A 22 -2.07 -6.92 -1.34
N SER A 23 -2.32 -6.18 -0.26
CA SER A 23 -1.64 -6.40 1.02
C SER A 23 -2.66 -6.65 2.10
N PHE A 24 -2.35 -7.61 2.97
CA PHE A 24 -3.19 -7.97 4.11
C PHE A 24 -2.43 -7.61 5.38
N PHE A 25 -3.04 -6.80 6.23
CA PHE A 25 -2.41 -6.40 7.50
C PHE A 25 -3.31 -6.75 8.66
N SER A 26 -2.69 -7.15 9.75
CA SER A 26 -3.40 -7.28 11.03
C SER A 26 -3.52 -5.92 11.71
N ALA A 27 -4.52 -5.78 12.55
CA ALA A 27 -4.69 -4.58 13.36
C ALA A 27 -3.38 -4.24 14.08
N GLY A 28 -3.02 -2.97 14.04
CA GLY A 28 -1.81 -2.46 14.69
C GLY A 28 -0.57 -2.47 13.83
N MET A 29 -0.60 -3.16 12.68
CA MET A 29 0.57 -3.18 11.79
C MET A 29 0.67 -1.88 11.03
N SER A 30 1.90 -1.49 10.72
CA SER A 30 2.18 -0.29 9.95
C SER A 30 2.97 -0.63 8.72
N ILE A 31 2.65 0.02 7.62
CA ILE A 31 3.49 0.01 6.43
C ILE A 31 4.54 1.07 6.62
N LEU A 32 5.75 0.78 6.19
CA LEU A 32 6.84 1.74 6.27
C LEU A 32 6.50 3.01 5.50
N LYS A 33 7.01 4.11 5.98
CA LYS A 33 6.87 5.38 5.29
C LYS A 33 7.68 5.37 4.03
N HIS A 34 7.10 5.91 2.98
CA HIS A 34 7.74 5.97 1.67
C HIS A 34 7.59 7.36 1.10
N THR A 35 8.54 7.72 0.26
CA THR A 35 8.42 8.87 -0.61
C THR A 35 8.50 8.34 -2.03
N HIS A 36 7.40 8.47 -2.77
CA HIS A 36 7.31 7.96 -4.13
C HIS A 36 7.69 9.01 -5.14
N ASP A 37 8.24 8.58 -6.27
CA ASP A 37 8.58 9.46 -7.38
C ASP A 37 7.37 9.81 -8.22
N PHE A 38 6.26 9.14 -8.01
CA PHE A 38 5.04 9.35 -8.80
C PHE A 38 3.82 9.03 -7.95
N SER A 39 2.69 9.65 -8.32
CA SER A 39 1.43 9.44 -7.62
C SER A 39 0.83 8.10 -8.03
N HIS A 40 0.07 7.51 -7.12
CA HIS A 40 -0.68 6.30 -7.42
C HIS A 40 -1.96 6.26 -6.60
N LEU A 41 -2.83 5.34 -6.97
CA LEU A 41 -4.08 5.15 -6.25
C LEU A 41 -3.96 3.94 -5.34
N SER A 42 -4.60 4.05 -4.18
CA SER A 42 -4.73 2.93 -3.25
C SER A 42 -6.19 2.74 -2.92
N ILE A 43 -6.58 1.48 -2.77
CA ILE A 43 -7.95 1.14 -2.40
C ILE A 43 -7.92 0.37 -1.10
N LEU A 44 -8.65 0.88 -0.11
CA LEU A 44 -8.90 0.16 1.12
C LEU A 44 -10.15 -0.66 0.89
N ALA A 45 -9.98 -1.97 0.74
CA ALA A 45 -11.09 -2.87 0.42
C ALA A 45 -11.79 -3.42 1.65
N HIS A 46 -11.08 -3.46 2.79
CA HIS A 46 -11.63 -3.99 4.03
C HIS A 46 -10.91 -3.34 5.19
N GLY A 47 -11.65 -3.01 6.23
CA GLY A 47 -11.09 -2.53 7.49
C GLY A 47 -11.01 -1.02 7.60
N LYS A 48 -10.15 -0.57 8.50
CA LYS A 48 -10.00 0.84 8.85
C LYS A 48 -8.53 1.13 9.02
N VAL A 49 -8.06 2.26 8.45
CA VAL A 49 -6.65 2.65 8.50
C VAL A 49 -6.52 4.11 8.91
N ALA A 50 -5.35 4.43 9.47
CA ALA A 50 -4.90 5.81 9.64
C ALA A 50 -3.81 6.05 8.60
N VAL A 51 -3.96 7.12 7.82
CA VAL A 51 -3.00 7.50 6.78
C VAL A 51 -2.30 8.77 7.21
N LEU A 52 -0.99 8.71 7.30
CA LEU A 52 -0.17 9.87 7.63
C LEU A 52 0.34 10.48 6.34
N ARG A 53 0.07 11.77 6.13
CA ARG A 53 0.57 12.54 5.01
C ARG A 53 1.25 13.77 5.56
N GLY A 54 2.58 13.80 5.45
CA GLY A 54 3.31 14.88 6.08
C GLY A 54 3.07 14.90 7.57
N THR A 55 2.39 15.93 8.06
CA THR A 55 2.06 16.05 9.49
C THR A 55 0.59 15.79 9.78
N GLU A 56 -0.21 15.45 8.75
CA GLU A 56 -1.65 15.23 8.92
C GLU A 56 -1.96 13.76 8.96
N ILE A 57 -2.98 13.42 9.76
CA ILE A 57 -3.43 12.03 9.88
C ILE A 57 -4.91 12.00 9.53
N ASP A 58 -5.27 11.15 8.57
CA ASP A 58 -6.65 10.94 8.16
C ASP A 58 -7.04 9.50 8.42
N ILE A 59 -8.28 9.31 8.87
CA ILE A 59 -8.82 7.98 9.14
C ILE A 59 -9.78 7.62 8.02
N TYR A 60 -9.60 6.43 7.45
CA TYR A 60 -10.47 5.93 6.39
C TYR A 60 -11.08 4.62 6.79
N SER A 61 -12.36 4.44 6.45
CA SER A 61 -13.06 3.17 6.59
C SER A 61 -13.39 2.63 5.21
N ALA A 62 -13.25 1.32 5.04
CA ALA A 62 -13.51 0.69 3.75
C ALA A 62 -14.99 0.76 3.39
N PRO A 63 -15.32 0.86 2.10
CA PRO A 63 -14.38 0.99 0.99
C PRO A 63 -13.94 2.44 0.80
N ALA A 64 -12.68 2.63 0.44
CA ALA A 64 -12.15 3.97 0.21
C ALA A 64 -11.10 3.92 -0.89
N CYS A 65 -11.07 4.95 -1.74
CA CYS A 65 -10.05 5.10 -2.76
C CYS A 65 -9.25 6.34 -2.40
N ILE A 66 -7.94 6.18 -2.29
CA ILE A 66 -7.07 7.20 -1.72
C ILE A 66 -5.92 7.45 -2.69
N GLU A 67 -5.68 8.73 -3.01
CA GLU A 67 -4.53 9.07 -3.83
C GLU A 67 -3.32 9.27 -2.93
N ILE A 68 -2.22 8.61 -3.29
CA ILE A 68 -0.93 8.79 -2.62
C ILE A 68 -0.09 9.68 -3.52
N GLU A 69 0.20 10.89 -3.07
CA GLU A 69 0.84 11.89 -3.91
C GLU A 69 2.36 11.71 -3.93
N LYS A 70 2.96 11.98 -5.08
CA LYS A 70 4.41 11.88 -5.20
C LYS A 70 5.07 12.98 -4.37
N GLY A 71 6.27 12.68 -3.90
CA GLY A 71 7.07 13.67 -3.19
C GLY A 71 6.67 13.88 -1.76
N LEU A 72 5.59 13.25 -1.31
CA LEU A 72 5.10 13.42 0.05
C LEU A 72 5.34 12.15 0.84
N THR A 73 6.03 12.28 1.96
CA THR A 73 6.24 11.15 2.86
C THR A 73 4.91 10.74 3.47
N HIS A 74 4.61 9.46 3.40
CA HIS A 74 3.36 8.96 3.98
C HIS A 74 3.56 7.60 4.62
N GLY A 75 2.61 7.23 5.46
CA GLY A 75 2.58 5.92 6.09
C GLY A 75 1.14 5.52 6.32
N VAL A 76 0.93 4.23 6.52
CA VAL A 76 -0.40 3.67 6.75
C VAL A 76 -0.33 2.74 7.94
N LYS A 77 -1.27 2.91 8.88
CA LYS A 77 -1.37 2.02 10.03
C LYS A 77 -2.75 1.39 10.05
N ALA A 78 -2.79 0.07 10.17
CA ALA A 78 -4.05 -0.66 10.26
C ALA A 78 -4.65 -0.47 11.65
N ILE A 79 -5.86 0.07 11.71
CA ILE A 79 -6.59 0.17 12.96
C ILE A 79 -7.30 -1.14 13.23
N THR A 80 -7.81 -1.78 12.18
CA THR A 80 -8.37 -3.14 12.22
C THR A 80 -7.61 -3.98 11.22
N ASP A 81 -7.94 -5.26 11.12
CA ASP A 81 -7.43 -6.09 10.03
C ASP A 81 -7.87 -5.46 8.71
N CYS A 82 -6.96 -5.38 7.75
CA CYS A 82 -7.19 -4.61 6.52
C CYS A 82 -6.77 -5.36 5.28
N VAL A 83 -7.45 -5.03 4.18
CA VAL A 83 -7.03 -5.40 2.83
C VAL A 83 -6.82 -4.11 2.05
N TRP A 84 -5.63 -3.94 1.50
CA TRP A 84 -5.20 -2.70 0.88
C TRP A 84 -4.59 -2.98 -0.48
N PHE A 85 -5.00 -2.24 -1.50
CA PHE A 85 -4.45 -2.37 -2.84
C PHE A 85 -3.70 -1.10 -3.21
N CYS A 86 -2.50 -1.27 -3.77
CA CYS A 86 -1.78 -0.19 -4.44
C CYS A 86 -1.82 -0.46 -5.94
N ILE A 87 -2.23 0.52 -6.72
CA ILE A 87 -2.46 0.35 -8.16
C ILE A 87 -1.53 1.27 -8.93
N HIS A 88 -0.78 0.69 -9.87
CA HIS A 88 0.22 1.40 -10.65
C HIS A 88 0.11 1.08 -12.13
N ALA A 89 0.40 2.07 -12.96
CA ALA A 89 0.51 1.85 -14.39
C ALA A 89 1.93 1.41 -14.70
N THR A 90 2.11 0.19 -15.16
CA THR A 90 3.41 -0.34 -15.54
C THR A 90 3.22 -1.58 -16.38
N ASP A 91 4.17 -1.82 -17.29
CA ASP A 91 4.19 -3.04 -18.07
C ASP A 91 5.05 -4.13 -17.41
N GLU A 92 5.72 -3.82 -16.33
CA GLU A 92 6.55 -4.77 -15.63
C GLU A 92 5.67 -5.87 -15.03
N LYS A 93 6.06 -7.12 -15.21
CA LYS A 93 5.29 -8.25 -14.70
C LYS A 93 6.11 -9.15 -13.77
N ASP A 94 7.32 -8.76 -13.45
CA ASP A 94 8.17 -9.50 -12.53
C ASP A 94 7.96 -8.93 -11.13
N PRO A 95 7.40 -9.70 -10.18
CA PRO A 95 7.16 -9.19 -8.83
C PRO A 95 8.40 -8.65 -8.15
N SER A 96 9.57 -9.22 -8.45
CA SER A 96 10.80 -8.76 -7.82
C SER A 96 11.24 -7.40 -8.34
N LYS A 97 10.74 -6.96 -9.50
CA LYS A 97 11.14 -5.70 -10.10
C LYS A 97 10.14 -4.58 -9.89
N VAL A 98 8.86 -4.89 -9.71
CA VAL A 98 7.86 -3.84 -9.53
C VAL A 98 8.15 -3.02 -8.28
N ASP A 99 8.62 -3.64 -7.21
CA ASP A 99 8.92 -2.89 -6.00
C ASP A 99 10.08 -1.92 -6.22
N GLU A 100 11.08 -2.32 -7.00
CA GLU A 100 12.20 -1.42 -7.31
C GLU A 100 11.75 -0.19 -8.08
N ILE A 101 10.79 -0.37 -8.97
CA ILE A 101 10.27 0.72 -9.78
C ILE A 101 9.40 1.64 -8.96
N LEU A 102 8.57 1.08 -8.09
CA LEU A 102 7.50 1.81 -7.43
C LEU A 102 7.94 2.48 -6.14
N ILE A 103 9.01 1.99 -5.51
CA ILE A 103 9.48 2.53 -4.24
C ILE A 103 10.89 3.04 -4.41
N LYS A 104 11.02 4.09 -5.19
CA LYS A 104 12.32 4.71 -5.40
C LYS A 104 12.54 5.80 -4.38
N GLY A 105 13.79 5.91 -3.95
CA GLY A 105 14.15 6.95 -3.00
C GLY A 105 13.97 6.55 -1.56
N ASP A 106 13.54 5.34 -1.32
CA ASP A 106 13.38 4.85 0.06
C ASP A 106 14.66 4.36 0.68
#